data_75bd5c1105da2e9f98456fa28d67d2ef
#
_entry.id   75bd5c1105da2e9f98456fa28d67d2ef
#
_cell.length_a   1.000
_cell.length_b   1.000
_cell.length_c   1.000
_cell.angle_alpha   90.00
_cell.angle_beta   90.00
_cell.angle_gamma   90.00
#
_symmetry.space_group_name_H-M   'P 1'
#
loop_
_entity.id
_entity.type
_entity.pdbx_description
1 polymer ?
#
loop_
_entity_poly.entity_id
_entity_poly.type
_entity_poly.pdbx_seq_one_letter_code
_entity_poly.pdbx_strand_id
1 'polypeptide(L)'
;LSHVLIIDSDAVVFTPDYLSTYWEMRHVADVVCGSIQSPTVCPYGCELRYKYEEAARNVRQMVYREAHPYAHLSTFNILFHRDVFDQTQFDERCTEYGYEDALMGLMLEKLGLTVEHIDNPLIHDGMDPNAVYLQKVETALRTLHHLGEPMHSASPLVRLVRRIKRWHITPLCRLAYRLTRPLLYRQLMSHNPSMTCLKCYKLGFYLMLDKK
;
A
#
# COMPACT_ATOMS: atom_id res chain seq x y z
N LEU A 1 18.66 -16.74 -16.02
CA LEU A 1 18.87 -15.67 -15.02
C LEU A 1 18.43 -16.15 -13.66
N SER A 2 19.27 -15.96 -12.63
CA SER A 2 19.04 -16.48 -11.27
C SER A 2 18.17 -15.58 -10.40
N HIS A 3 17.94 -14.34 -10.80
CA HIS A 3 17.16 -13.34 -10.06
C HIS A 3 16.26 -12.51 -10.98
N VAL A 4 15.20 -11.95 -10.41
CA VAL A 4 14.24 -11.06 -11.06
C VAL A 4 14.13 -9.77 -10.23
N LEU A 5 14.54 -8.63 -10.80
CA LEU A 5 14.34 -7.31 -10.19
C LEU A 5 13.09 -6.67 -10.80
N ILE A 6 12.15 -6.30 -9.93
CA ILE A 6 10.94 -5.56 -10.30
C ILE A 6 11.10 -4.11 -9.86
N ILE A 7 10.81 -3.21 -10.79
CA ILE A 7 10.83 -1.76 -10.60
C ILE A 7 9.58 -1.21 -11.28
N ASP A 8 8.81 -0.38 -10.58
CA ASP A 8 7.67 0.31 -11.19
C ASP A 8 8.12 1.31 -12.26
N SER A 9 7.29 1.52 -13.27
CA SER A 9 7.60 2.36 -14.42
C SER A 9 7.72 3.86 -14.11
N ASP A 10 7.20 4.30 -12.95
CA ASP A 10 7.27 5.66 -12.42
C ASP A 10 8.34 5.83 -11.33
N ALA A 11 9.23 4.85 -11.21
CA ALA A 11 10.37 4.91 -10.31
C ALA A 11 11.57 5.61 -10.96
N VAL A 12 12.24 6.49 -10.20
CA VAL A 12 13.46 7.16 -10.64
C VAL A 12 14.65 6.68 -9.82
N VAL A 13 15.65 6.16 -10.53
CA VAL A 13 16.95 5.80 -9.96
C VAL A 13 17.78 7.07 -9.83
N PHE A 14 18.31 7.36 -8.64
CA PHE A 14 19.12 8.57 -8.41
C PHE A 14 20.50 8.28 -7.81
N THR A 15 20.78 7.02 -7.45
CA THR A 15 22.11 6.60 -6.98
C THR A 15 22.82 5.78 -8.06
N PRO A 16 24.11 6.02 -8.32
CA PRO A 16 24.85 5.30 -9.36
C PRO A 16 25.11 3.83 -9.03
N ASP A 17 25.08 3.47 -7.76
CA ASP A 17 25.33 2.14 -7.21
C ASP A 17 24.04 1.30 -7.01
N TYR A 18 22.90 1.77 -7.49
CA TYR A 18 21.62 1.11 -7.31
C TYR A 18 21.62 -0.38 -7.69
N LEU A 19 22.11 -0.71 -8.88
CA LEU A 19 22.14 -2.11 -9.35
C LEU A 19 23.24 -2.92 -8.67
N SER A 20 24.41 -2.32 -8.38
CA SER A 20 25.51 -3.01 -7.68
C SER A 20 25.10 -3.38 -6.24
N THR A 21 24.36 -2.52 -5.56
CA THR A 21 23.80 -2.82 -4.23
C THR A 21 22.93 -4.07 -4.26
N TYR A 22 22.02 -4.20 -5.22
CA TYR A 22 21.23 -5.42 -5.37
C TYR A 22 22.08 -6.64 -5.75
N TRP A 23 23.07 -6.45 -6.59
CA TRP A 23 23.97 -7.53 -6.96
C TRP A 23 24.77 -8.10 -5.78
N GLU A 24 25.22 -7.24 -4.88
CA GLU A 24 25.93 -7.63 -3.66
C GLU A 24 25.00 -8.34 -2.67
N MET A 25 23.78 -7.84 -2.53
CA MET A 25 22.78 -8.35 -1.58
C MET A 25 21.96 -9.55 -2.07
N ARG A 26 22.13 -9.96 -3.34
CA ARG A 26 21.25 -10.95 -4.01
C ARG A 26 21.16 -12.34 -3.37
N HIS A 27 22.10 -12.68 -2.48
CA HIS A 27 22.16 -14.00 -1.82
C HIS A 27 21.89 -13.94 -0.31
N VAL A 28 21.52 -12.77 0.24
CA VAL A 28 21.31 -12.64 1.69
C VAL A 28 19.94 -13.17 2.13
N ALA A 29 18.96 -13.19 1.23
CA ALA A 29 17.61 -13.68 1.49
C ALA A 29 16.94 -14.16 0.18
N ASP A 30 15.79 -14.81 0.30
CA ASP A 30 14.95 -15.23 -0.83
C ASP A 30 14.39 -14.02 -1.62
N VAL A 31 14.12 -12.93 -0.90
CA VAL A 31 13.62 -11.67 -1.43
C VAL A 31 14.35 -10.50 -0.77
N VAL A 32 14.79 -9.53 -1.58
CA VAL A 32 15.47 -8.31 -1.12
C VAL A 32 14.63 -7.10 -1.52
N CYS A 33 14.16 -6.33 -0.53
CA CYS A 33 13.30 -5.16 -0.73
C CYS A 33 14.10 -3.87 -0.58
N GLY A 34 14.17 -3.07 -1.62
CA GLY A 34 14.65 -1.69 -1.53
C GLY A 34 13.64 -0.76 -0.86
N SER A 35 13.99 0.48 -0.73
CA SER A 35 13.12 1.51 -0.12
C SER A 35 12.44 2.39 -1.17
N ILE A 36 11.42 3.13 -0.71
CA ILE A 36 10.68 4.10 -1.52
C ILE A 36 10.86 5.47 -0.88
N GLN A 37 11.21 6.44 -1.69
CA GLN A 37 11.33 7.84 -1.30
C GLN A 37 10.31 8.69 -2.06
N SER A 38 9.58 9.54 -1.34
CA SER A 38 8.72 10.54 -1.98
C SER A 38 9.58 11.67 -2.56
N PRO A 39 9.13 12.36 -3.62
CA PRO A 39 9.83 13.53 -4.14
C PRO A 39 9.96 14.61 -3.06
N THR A 40 11.00 15.44 -3.15
CA THR A 40 11.27 16.49 -2.15
C THR A 40 10.24 17.61 -2.17
N VAL A 41 9.57 17.81 -3.30
CA VAL A 41 8.55 18.85 -3.50
C VAL A 41 7.25 18.18 -3.92
N CYS A 42 6.16 18.56 -3.24
CA CYS A 42 4.83 18.09 -3.61
C CYS A 42 4.41 18.67 -4.96
N PRO A 43 4.11 17.86 -5.98
CA PRO A 43 3.55 18.37 -7.23
C PRO A 43 2.17 19.00 -7.01
N TYR A 44 1.89 20.06 -7.72
CA TYR A 44 0.61 20.77 -7.63
C TYR A 44 -0.57 19.84 -7.96
N GLY A 45 -1.59 19.84 -7.10
CA GLY A 45 -2.78 19.02 -7.27
C GLY A 45 -2.62 17.55 -6.81
N CYS A 46 -1.43 17.17 -6.31
CA CYS A 46 -1.12 15.79 -5.83
C CYS A 46 -0.97 15.72 -4.30
N GLU A 47 -1.45 16.72 -3.57
CA GLU A 47 -1.21 16.87 -2.14
C GLU A 47 -1.78 15.72 -1.31
N LEU A 48 -2.86 15.08 -1.77
CA LEU A 48 -3.48 13.96 -1.07
C LEU A 48 -2.56 12.72 -1.09
N ARG A 49 -2.03 12.36 -2.25
CA ARG A 49 -1.07 11.25 -2.39
C ARG A 49 0.22 11.57 -1.65
N TYR A 50 0.77 12.76 -1.85
CA TYR A 50 2.00 13.20 -1.19
C TYR A 50 1.89 13.11 0.34
N LYS A 51 0.83 13.66 0.94
CA LYS A 51 0.60 13.58 2.38
C LYS A 51 0.36 12.17 2.90
N TYR A 52 -0.28 11.34 2.10
CA TYR A 52 -0.44 9.94 2.46
C TYR A 52 0.91 9.23 2.56
N GLU A 53 1.82 9.46 1.63
CA GLU A 53 3.17 8.90 1.65
C GLU A 53 4.02 9.47 2.78
N GLU A 54 3.95 10.77 3.03
CA GLU A 54 4.60 11.40 4.17
C GLU A 54 4.10 10.85 5.51
N ALA A 55 2.81 10.57 5.64
CA ALA A 55 2.26 9.93 6.83
C ALA A 55 2.75 8.50 7.03
N ALA A 56 3.20 7.83 5.97
CA ALA A 56 3.81 6.50 6.02
C ALA A 56 5.33 6.53 6.27
N ARG A 57 5.96 7.71 6.36
CA ARG A 57 7.43 7.86 6.48
C ARG A 57 8.02 7.02 7.63
N ASN A 58 7.37 7.00 8.79
CA ASN A 58 7.87 6.25 9.95
C ASN A 58 7.90 4.73 9.73
N VAL A 59 6.89 4.18 9.04
CA VAL A 59 6.82 2.74 8.75
C VAL A 59 7.70 2.34 7.55
N ARG A 60 8.22 3.32 6.81
CA ARG A 60 9.18 3.12 5.73
C ARG A 60 10.64 3.16 6.20
N GLN A 61 10.90 3.53 7.46
CA GLN A 61 12.25 3.51 8.03
C GLN A 61 12.76 2.07 8.14
N MET A 62 14.08 1.88 7.93
CA MET A 62 14.74 0.57 7.96
C MET A 62 14.39 -0.23 9.21
N VAL A 63 14.58 0.35 10.39
CA VAL A 63 14.30 -0.29 11.69
C VAL A 63 12.88 -0.86 11.79
N TYR A 64 11.89 -0.14 11.23
CA TYR A 64 10.51 -0.62 11.24
C TYR A 64 10.26 -1.73 10.21
N ARG A 65 10.87 -1.63 9.04
CA ARG A 65 10.76 -2.62 7.96
C ARG A 65 11.42 -3.93 8.36
N GLU A 66 12.60 -3.88 8.96
CA GLU A 66 13.32 -5.05 9.50
C GLU A 66 12.50 -5.76 10.60
N ALA A 67 11.85 -5.00 11.48
CA ALA A 67 11.00 -5.57 12.53
C ALA A 67 9.69 -6.20 12.00
N HIS A 68 9.27 -5.85 10.77
CA HIS A 68 8.01 -6.31 10.17
C HIS A 68 8.22 -6.64 8.68
N PRO A 69 9.09 -7.61 8.32
CA PRO A 69 9.58 -7.78 6.96
C PRO A 69 8.48 -8.06 5.93
N TYR A 70 7.42 -8.74 6.29
CA TYR A 70 6.31 -9.07 5.40
C TYR A 70 5.22 -8.01 5.33
N ALA A 71 5.07 -7.18 6.39
CA ALA A 71 3.97 -6.22 6.49
C ALA A 71 4.17 -4.95 5.64
N HIS A 72 5.40 -4.65 5.24
CA HIS A 72 5.79 -3.44 4.51
C HIS A 72 6.58 -3.75 3.22
N LEU A 73 6.34 -4.93 2.68
CA LEU A 73 6.83 -5.30 1.36
C LEU A 73 6.17 -4.40 0.31
N SER A 74 6.94 -4.00 -0.69
CA SER A 74 6.40 -3.30 -1.87
C SER A 74 7.10 -3.80 -3.12
N THR A 75 6.32 -4.17 -4.11
CA THR A 75 6.81 -4.58 -5.43
C THR A 75 7.31 -3.43 -6.28
N PHE A 76 7.18 -2.20 -5.79
CA PHE A 76 7.74 -1.01 -6.41
C PHE A 76 9.27 -1.09 -6.61
N ASN A 77 9.99 -1.80 -5.71
CA ASN A 77 11.45 -1.88 -5.69
C ASN A 77 11.89 -3.16 -4.97
N ILE A 78 11.94 -4.30 -5.69
CA ILE A 78 12.12 -5.61 -5.07
C ILE A 78 12.87 -6.57 -5.98
N LEU A 79 13.81 -7.32 -5.40
CA LEU A 79 14.55 -8.39 -6.04
C LEU A 79 14.12 -9.75 -5.48
N PHE A 80 13.79 -10.68 -6.35
CA PHE A 80 13.48 -12.07 -6.02
C PHE A 80 14.58 -13.01 -6.51
N HIS A 81 14.88 -14.06 -5.73
CA HIS A 81 15.48 -15.25 -6.32
C HIS A 81 14.51 -15.85 -7.36
N ARG A 82 15.00 -16.34 -8.48
CA ARG A 82 14.18 -16.79 -9.60
C ARG A 82 13.16 -17.87 -9.20
N ASP A 83 13.62 -18.88 -8.46
CA ASP A 83 12.76 -19.99 -8.05
C ASP A 83 11.64 -19.52 -7.10
N VAL A 84 11.92 -18.49 -6.28
CA VAL A 84 10.92 -17.85 -5.41
C VAL A 84 9.91 -17.08 -6.24
N PHE A 85 10.36 -16.29 -7.21
CA PHE A 85 9.49 -15.54 -8.11
C PHE A 85 8.53 -16.46 -8.87
N ASP A 86 9.03 -17.59 -9.39
CA ASP A 86 8.25 -18.55 -10.15
C ASP A 86 7.19 -19.28 -9.26
N GLN A 87 7.44 -19.39 -7.94
CA GLN A 87 6.52 -19.97 -6.95
C GLN A 87 5.51 -18.96 -6.37
N THR A 88 5.87 -17.67 -6.36
CA THR A 88 5.12 -16.62 -5.66
C THR A 88 4.50 -15.62 -6.64
N GLN A 89 3.78 -16.12 -7.65
CA GLN A 89 3.08 -15.27 -8.61
C GLN A 89 2.05 -14.36 -7.94
N PHE A 90 1.81 -13.21 -8.55
CA PHE A 90 0.77 -12.29 -8.05
C PHE A 90 -0.60 -12.98 -7.99
N ASP A 91 -1.35 -12.70 -6.95
CA ASP A 91 -2.67 -13.28 -6.76
C ASP A 91 -3.64 -12.75 -7.83
N GLU A 92 -4.13 -13.65 -8.70
CA GLU A 92 -5.03 -13.32 -9.81
C GLU A 92 -6.38 -12.73 -9.35
N ARG A 93 -6.72 -12.81 -8.06
CA ARG A 93 -7.89 -12.13 -7.49
C ARG A 93 -7.70 -10.62 -7.41
N CYS A 94 -6.46 -10.13 -7.47
CA CYS A 94 -6.14 -8.71 -7.60
C CYS A 94 -6.26 -8.26 -9.06
N THR A 95 -7.48 -8.27 -9.59
CA THR A 95 -7.77 -7.80 -10.96
C THR A 95 -7.78 -6.28 -11.07
N GLU A 96 -7.88 -5.58 -9.95
CA GLU A 96 -7.89 -4.13 -9.85
C GLU A 96 -6.82 -3.66 -8.86
N TYR A 97 -6.55 -2.37 -8.84
CA TYR A 97 -5.54 -1.74 -7.99
C TYR A 97 -5.72 -2.02 -6.50
N GLY A 98 -4.62 -2.40 -5.83
CA GLY A 98 -4.43 -2.39 -4.38
C GLY A 98 -4.45 -3.76 -3.70
N TYR A 99 -3.62 -3.86 -2.66
CA TYR A 99 -3.40 -5.04 -1.80
C TYR A 99 -2.56 -6.17 -2.41
N GLU A 100 -2.09 -6.06 -3.65
CA GLU A 100 -1.18 -7.01 -4.28
C GLU A 100 0.11 -7.20 -3.46
N ASP A 101 0.74 -6.11 -3.04
CA ASP A 101 1.93 -6.13 -2.17
C ASP A 101 1.67 -6.80 -0.82
N ALA A 102 0.54 -6.47 -0.20
CA ALA A 102 0.17 -7.02 1.10
C ALA A 102 -0.13 -8.53 1.02
N LEU A 103 -0.76 -8.98 -0.06
CA LEU A 103 -0.97 -10.42 -0.32
C LEU A 103 0.34 -11.14 -0.58
N MET A 104 1.25 -10.53 -1.35
CA MET A 104 2.60 -11.06 -1.58
C MET A 104 3.33 -11.24 -0.25
N GLY A 105 3.31 -10.23 0.63
CA GLY A 105 3.92 -10.32 1.96
C GLY A 105 3.34 -11.47 2.80
N LEU A 106 2.02 -11.62 2.85
CA LEU A 106 1.36 -12.73 3.56
C LEU A 106 1.71 -14.10 2.95
N MET A 107 1.88 -14.18 1.63
CA MET A 107 2.26 -15.41 0.95
C MET A 107 3.70 -15.79 1.28
N LEU A 108 4.63 -14.86 1.22
CA LEU A 108 6.04 -15.08 1.59
C LEU A 108 6.15 -15.54 3.06
N GLU A 109 5.44 -14.89 3.97
CA GLU A 109 5.38 -15.28 5.39
C GLU A 109 4.84 -16.71 5.57
N LYS A 110 3.76 -17.05 4.89
CA LYS A 110 3.14 -18.38 4.95
C LYS A 110 4.06 -19.49 4.42
N LEU A 111 4.87 -19.18 3.41
CA LEU A 111 5.84 -20.11 2.83
C LEU A 111 7.14 -20.19 3.63
N GLY A 112 7.33 -19.35 4.65
CA GLY A 112 8.54 -19.25 5.45
C GLY A 112 9.76 -18.74 4.68
N LEU A 113 9.52 -17.96 3.60
CA LEU A 113 10.57 -17.38 2.77
C LEU A 113 11.17 -16.15 3.46
N THR A 114 12.47 -16.00 3.36
CA THR A 114 13.19 -14.89 3.99
C THR A 114 13.07 -13.61 3.18
N VAL A 115 12.83 -12.48 3.88
CA VAL A 115 12.77 -11.15 3.30
C VAL A 115 13.76 -10.25 4.00
N GLU A 116 14.70 -9.69 3.24
CA GLU A 116 15.66 -8.70 3.71
C GLU A 116 15.30 -7.32 3.18
N HIS A 117 15.27 -6.32 4.04
CA HIS A 117 15.08 -4.94 3.66
C HIS A 117 16.42 -4.21 3.60
N ILE A 118 16.65 -3.47 2.52
CA ILE A 118 17.87 -2.68 2.33
C ILE A 118 17.56 -1.20 2.11
N ASP A 119 18.50 -0.34 2.45
CA ASP A 119 18.42 1.09 2.16
C ASP A 119 18.95 1.36 0.74
N ASN A 120 18.14 0.99 -0.24
CA ASN A 120 18.40 1.21 -1.66
C ASN A 120 17.18 1.89 -2.29
N PRO A 121 17.00 3.21 -2.08
CA PRO A 121 15.78 3.91 -2.42
C PRO A 121 15.63 4.19 -3.91
N LEU A 122 14.37 4.15 -4.36
CA LEU A 122 13.91 4.76 -5.60
C LEU A 122 12.95 5.90 -5.28
N ILE A 123 13.01 6.98 -6.07
CA ILE A 123 12.03 8.08 -5.96
C ILE A 123 10.76 7.66 -6.70
N HIS A 124 9.61 7.78 -6.04
CA HIS A 124 8.30 7.61 -6.64
C HIS A 124 7.86 8.94 -7.29
N ASP A 125 8.07 9.07 -8.60
CA ASP A 125 7.78 10.30 -9.35
C ASP A 125 6.34 10.35 -9.92
N GLY A 126 5.65 9.21 -9.93
CA GLY A 126 4.29 9.07 -10.44
C GLY A 126 3.19 9.55 -9.48
N MET A 127 3.27 10.79 -8.99
CA MET A 127 2.27 11.32 -8.06
C MET A 127 0.92 11.58 -8.74
N ASP A 128 -0.09 10.81 -8.35
CA ASP A 128 -1.46 10.98 -8.85
C ASP A 128 -2.10 12.30 -8.38
N PRO A 129 -2.83 13.01 -9.24
CA PRO A 129 -3.73 14.08 -8.83
C PRO A 129 -4.73 13.63 -7.76
N ASN A 130 -5.13 14.53 -6.86
CA ASN A 130 -5.97 14.21 -5.70
C ASN A 130 -7.22 13.39 -6.05
N ALA A 131 -7.91 13.72 -7.15
CA ALA A 131 -9.10 13.00 -7.59
C ALA A 131 -8.79 11.59 -8.09
N VAL A 132 -7.70 11.41 -8.85
CA VAL A 132 -7.25 10.11 -9.36
C VAL A 132 -6.82 9.22 -8.20
N TYR A 133 -6.04 9.76 -7.27
CA TYR A 133 -5.63 9.01 -6.09
C TYR A 133 -6.83 8.58 -5.23
N LEU A 134 -7.83 9.45 -5.03
CA LEU A 134 -9.02 9.06 -4.29
C LEU A 134 -9.81 7.95 -4.99
N GLN A 135 -9.88 7.95 -6.32
CA GLN A 135 -10.46 6.84 -7.10
C GLN A 135 -9.68 5.54 -6.91
N LYS A 136 -8.33 5.59 -6.95
CA LYS A 136 -7.47 4.43 -6.63
C LYS A 136 -7.73 3.90 -5.22
N VAL A 137 -7.90 4.79 -4.23
CA VAL A 137 -8.27 4.40 -2.85
C VAL A 137 -9.63 3.70 -2.81
N GLU A 138 -10.64 4.20 -3.53
CA GLU A 138 -11.95 3.54 -3.61
C GLU A 138 -11.86 2.16 -4.28
N THR A 139 -11.08 2.04 -5.35
CA THR A 139 -10.83 0.76 -6.03
C THR A 139 -10.13 -0.21 -5.09
N ALA A 140 -9.06 0.20 -4.41
CA ALA A 140 -8.39 -0.64 -3.42
C ALA A 140 -9.31 -1.11 -2.30
N LEU A 141 -10.28 -0.28 -1.87
CA LEU A 141 -11.27 -0.69 -0.87
C LEU A 141 -12.27 -1.73 -1.41
N ARG A 142 -12.63 -1.68 -2.70
CA ARG A 142 -13.43 -2.73 -3.36
C ARG A 142 -12.62 -4.02 -3.46
N THR A 143 -11.35 -3.94 -3.88
CA THR A 143 -10.43 -5.10 -3.89
C THR A 143 -10.34 -5.74 -2.51
N LEU A 144 -10.08 -4.95 -1.44
CA LEU A 144 -10.07 -5.47 -0.07
C LEU A 144 -11.37 -6.19 0.31
N HIS A 145 -12.50 -5.62 -0.08
CA HIS A 145 -13.80 -6.21 0.22
C HIS A 145 -14.00 -7.57 -0.47
N HIS A 146 -13.51 -7.74 -1.71
CA HIS A 146 -13.60 -8.98 -2.47
C HIS A 146 -12.61 -10.06 -2.02
N LEU A 147 -11.41 -9.68 -1.59
CA LEU A 147 -10.35 -10.61 -1.23
C LEU A 147 -10.71 -11.53 -0.05
N GLY A 148 -11.52 -11.05 0.89
CA GLY A 148 -11.87 -11.86 2.06
C GLY A 148 -10.67 -12.15 2.96
N GLU A 149 -10.63 -13.37 3.55
CA GLU A 149 -9.47 -13.82 4.33
C GLU A 149 -8.31 -14.27 3.40
N PRO A 150 -7.03 -14.09 3.80
CA PRO A 150 -6.56 -13.59 5.11
C PRO A 150 -6.54 -12.05 5.23
N MET A 151 -6.76 -11.30 4.15
CA MET A 151 -6.64 -9.83 4.13
C MET A 151 -7.58 -9.13 5.12
N HIS A 152 -8.78 -9.66 5.34
CA HIS A 152 -9.72 -9.09 6.29
C HIS A 152 -9.19 -9.13 7.73
N SER A 153 -8.53 -10.19 8.13
CA SER A 153 -7.92 -10.31 9.46
C SER A 153 -6.69 -9.40 9.62
N ALA A 154 -5.90 -9.23 8.57
CA ALA A 154 -4.74 -8.34 8.56
C ALA A 154 -5.15 -6.85 8.58
N SER A 155 -6.29 -6.47 7.99
CA SER A 155 -6.70 -5.07 7.80
C SER A 155 -7.23 -4.41 9.07
N PRO A 156 -6.60 -3.31 9.58
CA PRO A 156 -7.13 -2.53 10.69
C PRO A 156 -8.52 -1.92 10.38
N LEU A 157 -8.76 -1.54 9.12
CA LEU A 157 -10.05 -1.00 8.67
C LEU A 157 -11.15 -2.05 8.83
N VAL A 158 -10.92 -3.28 8.37
CA VAL A 158 -11.92 -4.36 8.48
C VAL A 158 -12.17 -4.74 9.93
N ARG A 159 -11.12 -4.77 10.77
CA ARG A 159 -11.29 -4.98 12.22
C ARG A 159 -12.19 -3.91 12.86
N LEU A 160 -12.02 -2.65 12.47
CA LEU A 160 -12.90 -1.55 12.93
C LEU A 160 -14.33 -1.73 12.44
N VAL A 161 -14.52 -2.08 11.17
CA VAL A 161 -15.85 -2.36 10.58
C VAL A 161 -16.55 -3.51 11.31
N ARG A 162 -15.83 -4.61 11.60
CA ARG A 162 -16.38 -5.73 12.39
C ARG A 162 -16.84 -5.27 13.78
N ARG A 163 -16.10 -4.37 14.43
CA ARG A 163 -16.49 -3.80 15.73
C ARG A 163 -17.76 -2.94 15.63
N ILE A 164 -17.84 -2.07 14.61
CA ILE A 164 -19.03 -1.25 14.33
C ILE A 164 -20.26 -2.13 14.08
N LYS A 165 -20.12 -3.21 13.30
CA LYS A 165 -21.19 -4.18 13.04
C LYS A 165 -21.66 -4.87 14.34
N ARG A 166 -20.72 -5.29 15.20
CA ARG A 166 -21.02 -5.92 16.50
C ARG A 166 -21.84 -4.99 17.42
N TRP A 167 -21.59 -3.68 17.35
CA TRP A 167 -22.33 -2.68 18.14
C TRP A 167 -23.65 -2.24 17.48
N HIS A 168 -24.01 -2.81 16.33
CA HIS A 168 -25.22 -2.50 15.57
C HIS A 168 -25.37 -1.03 15.16
N ILE A 169 -24.28 -0.23 15.15
CA ILE A 169 -24.28 1.20 14.79
C ILE A 169 -24.00 1.45 13.31
N THR A 170 -23.92 0.40 12.50
CA THR A 170 -23.68 0.49 11.04
C THR A 170 -24.64 1.44 10.31
N PRO A 171 -25.98 1.43 10.56
CA PRO A 171 -26.90 2.35 9.90
C PRO A 171 -26.59 3.81 10.20
N LEU A 172 -26.25 4.12 11.46
CA LEU A 172 -25.88 5.47 11.90
C LEU A 172 -24.59 5.94 11.21
N CYS A 173 -23.55 5.08 11.17
CA CYS A 173 -22.30 5.40 10.50
C CYS A 173 -22.50 5.62 8.99
N ARG A 174 -23.35 4.84 8.34
CA ARG A 174 -23.70 5.02 6.92
C ARG A 174 -24.42 6.33 6.66
N LEU A 175 -25.38 6.69 7.52
CA LEU A 175 -26.09 7.95 7.42
C LEU A 175 -25.14 9.13 7.61
N ALA A 176 -24.30 9.10 8.66
CA ALA A 176 -23.28 10.11 8.90
C ALA A 176 -22.36 10.29 7.70
N TYR A 177 -21.86 9.17 7.11
CA TYR A 177 -21.03 9.24 5.92
C TYR A 177 -21.76 9.86 4.73
N ARG A 178 -23.03 9.49 4.46
CA ARG A 178 -23.81 10.08 3.36
C ARG A 178 -23.92 11.59 3.47
N LEU A 179 -24.20 12.08 4.69
CA LEU A 179 -24.35 13.51 4.96
C LEU A 179 -22.99 14.25 4.87
N THR A 180 -21.92 13.64 5.34
CA THR A 180 -20.59 14.28 5.39
C THR A 180 -19.73 14.03 4.14
N ARG A 181 -20.07 13.08 3.27
CA ARG A 181 -19.29 12.73 2.10
C ARG A 181 -18.89 13.92 1.22
N PRO A 182 -19.79 14.86 0.88
CA PRO A 182 -19.42 16.02 0.06
C PRO A 182 -18.38 16.92 0.75
N LEU A 183 -18.48 17.08 2.06
CA LEU A 183 -17.53 17.88 2.85
C LEU A 183 -16.17 17.17 2.94
N LEU A 184 -16.17 15.86 3.20
CA LEU A 184 -14.96 15.05 3.20
C LEU A 184 -14.27 15.10 1.83
N TYR A 185 -15.03 14.91 0.75
CA TYR A 185 -14.50 15.00 -0.62
C TYR A 185 -13.87 16.36 -0.90
N ARG A 186 -14.59 17.46 -0.60
CA ARG A 186 -14.06 18.83 -0.78
C ARG A 186 -12.76 19.06 0.00
N GLN A 187 -12.70 18.55 1.24
CA GLN A 187 -11.51 18.67 2.08
C GLN A 187 -10.34 17.86 1.50
N LEU A 188 -10.59 16.65 0.98
CA LEU A 188 -9.56 15.82 0.36
C LEU A 188 -9.05 16.37 -0.97
N MET A 189 -9.84 17.19 -1.67
CA MET A 189 -9.45 17.89 -2.90
C MET A 189 -8.76 19.25 -2.63
N SER A 190 -8.55 19.63 -1.37
CA SER A 190 -7.90 20.91 -1.03
C SER A 190 -6.37 20.81 -1.09
N HIS A 191 -5.69 21.94 -1.10
CA HIS A 191 -4.21 22.00 -1.01
C HIS A 191 -3.65 21.51 0.34
N ASN A 192 -4.49 21.30 1.34
CA ASN A 192 -4.08 20.77 2.63
C ASN A 192 -5.00 19.62 3.07
N PRO A 193 -4.99 18.46 2.39
CA PRO A 193 -5.86 17.35 2.71
C PRO A 193 -5.52 16.74 4.08
N SER A 194 -6.58 16.38 4.82
CA SER A 194 -6.45 15.79 6.16
C SER A 194 -6.45 14.26 6.09
N MET A 195 -5.43 13.64 6.68
CA MET A 195 -5.37 12.17 6.77
C MET A 195 -6.48 11.60 7.67
N THR A 196 -6.98 12.37 8.64
CA THR A 196 -8.17 11.99 9.43
C THR A 196 -9.42 11.95 8.57
N CYS A 197 -9.63 12.96 7.71
CA CYS A 197 -10.73 12.96 6.74
C CYS A 197 -10.62 11.78 5.76
N LEU A 198 -9.42 11.44 5.30
CA LEU A 198 -9.19 10.25 4.48
C LEU A 198 -9.57 8.95 5.20
N LYS A 199 -9.19 8.81 6.48
CA LYS A 199 -9.58 7.64 7.30
C LYS A 199 -11.11 7.55 7.46
N CYS A 200 -11.78 8.67 7.73
CA CYS A 200 -13.24 8.72 7.80
C CYS A 200 -13.90 8.38 6.46
N TYR A 201 -13.36 8.91 5.35
CA TYR A 201 -13.83 8.63 4.01
C TYR A 201 -13.70 7.14 3.69
N LYS A 202 -12.51 6.54 3.91
CA LYS A 202 -12.25 5.09 3.71
C LYS A 202 -13.22 4.23 4.51
N LEU A 203 -13.43 4.54 5.79
CA LEU A 203 -14.35 3.81 6.66
C LEU A 203 -15.79 3.89 6.14
N GLY A 204 -16.27 5.10 5.85
CA GLY A 204 -17.63 5.31 5.36
C GLY A 204 -17.87 4.65 4.01
N PHE A 205 -16.92 4.79 3.07
CA PHE A 205 -16.99 4.13 1.77
C PHE A 205 -17.06 2.61 1.91
N TYR A 206 -16.17 2.01 2.70
CA TYR A 206 -16.15 0.56 2.92
C TYR A 206 -17.45 0.04 3.54
N LEU A 207 -18.01 0.76 4.54
CA LEU A 207 -19.31 0.40 5.13
C LEU A 207 -20.45 0.44 4.10
N MET A 208 -20.35 1.24 3.04
CA MET A 208 -21.35 1.28 1.97
C MET A 208 -21.27 0.10 1.01
N LEU A 209 -20.13 -0.59 0.89
CA LEU A 209 -19.96 -1.76 0.02
C LEU A 209 -20.81 -2.96 0.46
N ASP A 210 -21.06 -3.10 1.76
CA ASP A 210 -21.90 -4.19 2.33
C ASP A 210 -23.42 -4.06 2.02
N LYS A 211 -23.84 -3.17 1.15
CA LYS A 211 -25.26 -2.89 0.86
C LYS A 211 -25.90 -3.77 -0.21
N LYS A 212 -25.22 -4.83 -0.60
CA LYS A 212 -25.82 -5.82 -1.50
C LYS A 212 -26.37 -6.99 -0.72
#